data_ccc40f87aad2d68c3489bddcfc6e6f00
#
_entry.id   ccc40f87aad2d68c3489bddcfc6e6f00
#
_cell.length_a   1.000
_cell.length_b   1.000
_cell.length_c   1.000
_cell.angle_alpha   90.00
_cell.angle_beta   90.00
_cell.angle_gamma   90.00
#
_symmetry.space_group_name_H-M   'P 1'
#
loop_
_entity.id
_entity.type
_entity.pdbx_description
1 polymer ?
#
loop_
_entity_poly.entity_id
_entity_poly.type
_entity_poly.pdbx_seq_one_letter_code
_entity_poly.pdbx_strand_id
1 'polypeptide(L)'
;MKKYLISIEKEDSSRLADFFSQSTFGNYKSEFKKVGVIGAQLPTAEYFKLAVAGRKKPLSPAELGCTLSHVNALKDFLASNEKYACIFEDDAICLNTFDLNTLETQVDQLNLNPCFFFSLGGIQLKSCKRVRGYTLDQKINGTQILKLHPLYFGRLFYTYAYIVDRKMAELLLKYHEVPKGCDHWSQIREYNPDSHFYATFLFDHPELDDISLTSQSHIQQERKSMQIEKKIKKSILTRWKISILKKLYKFLLDKYSV
;
A
#
# COMPACT_ATOMS: atom_id res chain seq x y z
N MET A 1 -15.11 -6.02 9.69
CA MET A 1 -14.00 -5.36 8.92
C MET A 1 -14.60 -4.58 7.76
N LYS A 2 -14.29 -3.30 7.63
CA LYS A 2 -14.81 -2.45 6.56
C LYS A 2 -13.99 -2.63 5.28
N LYS A 3 -14.67 -2.82 4.15
CA LYS A 3 -14.05 -3.11 2.85
C LYS A 3 -14.07 -1.85 1.96
N TYR A 4 -12.94 -1.48 1.39
CA TYR A 4 -12.80 -0.34 0.50
C TYR A 4 -12.22 -0.76 -0.85
N LEU A 5 -12.73 -0.13 -1.90
CA LEU A 5 -12.19 -0.21 -3.25
C LEU A 5 -11.70 1.18 -3.67
N ILE A 6 -10.40 1.32 -3.84
CA ILE A 6 -9.77 2.53 -4.38
C ILE A 6 -9.88 2.46 -5.90
N SER A 7 -10.70 3.33 -6.45
CA SER A 7 -10.91 3.41 -7.90
C SER A 7 -11.51 4.75 -8.30
N ILE A 8 -11.02 5.32 -9.39
CA ILE A 8 -11.58 6.49 -10.06
C ILE A 8 -12.48 6.13 -11.24
N GLU A 9 -12.63 4.84 -11.50
CA GLU A 9 -13.42 4.31 -12.61
C GLU A 9 -14.92 4.56 -12.40
N LYS A 10 -15.65 4.68 -13.51
CA LYS A 10 -17.12 4.70 -13.47
C LYS A 10 -17.66 3.32 -13.11
N GLU A 11 -18.89 3.27 -12.57
CA GLU A 11 -19.51 2.02 -12.10
C GLU A 11 -19.67 0.97 -13.19
N ASP A 12 -19.80 1.39 -14.44
CA ASP A 12 -19.98 0.54 -15.63
C ASP A 12 -18.67 0.23 -16.37
N SER A 13 -17.52 0.60 -15.80
CA SER A 13 -16.24 0.33 -16.45
C SER A 13 -15.89 -1.15 -16.49
N SER A 14 -15.20 -1.57 -17.56
CA SER A 14 -14.69 -2.94 -17.69
C SER A 14 -13.75 -3.31 -16.54
N ARG A 15 -12.94 -2.37 -16.08
CA ARG A 15 -11.97 -2.58 -14.99
C ARG A 15 -12.68 -2.96 -13.68
N LEU A 16 -13.79 -2.29 -13.33
CA LEU A 16 -14.59 -2.68 -12.17
C LEU A 16 -15.32 -4.00 -12.39
N ALA A 17 -15.80 -4.26 -13.63
CA ALA A 17 -16.39 -5.54 -13.97
C ALA A 17 -15.36 -6.67 -13.81
N ASP A 18 -14.13 -6.49 -14.28
CA ASP A 18 -13.04 -7.47 -14.13
C ASP A 18 -12.68 -7.69 -12.65
N PHE A 19 -12.57 -6.63 -11.84
CA PHE A 19 -12.32 -6.75 -10.40
C PHE A 19 -13.41 -7.59 -9.73
N PHE A 20 -14.68 -7.28 -9.94
CA PHE A 20 -15.80 -7.99 -9.32
C PHE A 20 -16.15 -9.32 -9.98
N SER A 21 -15.57 -9.66 -11.13
CA SER A 21 -15.69 -11.00 -11.73
C SER A 21 -14.92 -12.05 -10.94
N GLN A 22 -13.92 -11.65 -10.17
CA GLN A 22 -13.16 -12.54 -9.31
C GLN A 22 -14.05 -12.98 -8.14
N SER A 23 -14.22 -14.29 -7.94
CA SER A 23 -15.15 -14.85 -6.96
C SER A 23 -14.93 -14.35 -5.52
N THR A 24 -13.67 -14.10 -5.15
CA THR A 24 -13.31 -13.52 -3.85
C THR A 24 -13.91 -12.13 -3.63
N PHE A 25 -14.12 -11.33 -4.67
CA PHE A 25 -14.68 -9.99 -4.57
C PHE A 25 -16.15 -9.90 -4.95
N GLY A 26 -16.57 -10.69 -5.96
CA GLY A 26 -17.91 -10.63 -6.55
C GLY A 26 -19.04 -10.84 -5.55
N ASN A 27 -18.86 -11.80 -4.64
CA ASN A 27 -19.83 -12.13 -3.60
C ASN A 27 -20.04 -11.00 -2.58
N TYR A 28 -19.11 -10.04 -2.51
CA TYR A 28 -19.09 -8.95 -1.54
C TYR A 28 -19.21 -7.57 -2.17
N LYS A 29 -19.58 -7.48 -3.46
CA LYS A 29 -19.65 -6.21 -4.20
C LYS A 29 -20.42 -5.13 -3.46
N SER A 30 -21.57 -5.45 -2.83
CA SER A 30 -22.39 -4.52 -2.06
C SER A 30 -21.78 -4.06 -0.74
N GLU A 31 -20.76 -4.76 -0.25
CA GLU A 31 -20.06 -4.42 1.00
C GLU A 31 -18.87 -3.49 0.78
N PHE A 32 -18.42 -3.35 -0.47
CA PHE A 32 -17.34 -2.45 -0.81
C PHE A 32 -17.80 -1.01 -0.87
N LYS A 33 -17.11 -0.13 -0.14
CA LYS A 33 -17.22 1.31 -0.35
C LYS A 33 -16.16 1.75 -1.34
N LYS A 34 -16.59 2.18 -2.52
CA LYS A 34 -15.68 2.76 -3.52
C LYS A 34 -15.27 4.16 -3.10
N VAL A 35 -13.97 4.45 -3.17
CA VAL A 35 -13.37 5.75 -2.87
C VAL A 35 -12.36 6.09 -3.95
N GLY A 36 -12.53 7.26 -4.58
CA GLY A 36 -11.62 7.71 -5.63
C GLY A 36 -11.52 9.22 -5.70
N VAL A 37 -10.30 9.73 -5.83
CA VAL A 37 -10.00 11.15 -6.05
C VAL A 37 -9.24 11.28 -7.36
N ILE A 38 -9.82 12.00 -8.32
CA ILE A 38 -9.15 12.34 -9.58
C ILE A 38 -8.27 13.57 -9.32
N GLY A 39 -6.98 13.34 -9.06
CA GLY A 39 -6.06 14.42 -8.70
C GLY A 39 -5.94 15.53 -9.75
N ALA A 40 -6.13 15.20 -11.03
CA ALA A 40 -6.15 16.16 -12.13
C ALA A 40 -7.38 17.10 -12.12
N GLN A 41 -8.43 16.75 -11.38
CA GLN A 41 -9.65 17.56 -11.23
C GLN A 41 -9.63 18.43 -9.96
N LEU A 42 -8.60 18.35 -9.15
CA LEU A 42 -8.46 19.22 -7.98
C LEU A 42 -8.28 20.69 -8.43
N PRO A 43 -8.82 21.66 -7.66
CA PRO A 43 -8.54 23.08 -7.91
C PRO A 43 -7.02 23.31 -7.93
N THR A 44 -6.55 24.12 -8.90
CA THR A 44 -5.10 24.36 -9.09
C THR A 44 -4.40 24.82 -7.81
N ALA A 45 -5.03 25.70 -7.03
CA ALA A 45 -4.49 26.18 -5.76
C ALA A 45 -4.34 25.05 -4.71
N GLU A 46 -5.32 24.15 -4.66
CA GLU A 46 -5.28 22.98 -3.77
C GLU A 46 -4.20 22.00 -4.19
N TYR A 47 -4.15 21.64 -5.49
CA TYR A 47 -3.09 20.79 -6.03
C TYR A 47 -1.71 21.40 -5.73
N PHE A 48 -1.50 22.69 -6.01
CA PHE A 48 -0.23 23.35 -5.72
C PHE A 48 0.14 23.25 -4.25
N LYS A 49 -0.80 23.54 -3.34
CA LYS A 49 -0.60 23.46 -1.89
C LYS A 49 -0.22 22.06 -1.45
N LEU A 50 -0.90 21.03 -1.93
CA LEU A 50 -0.75 19.64 -1.45
C LEU A 50 0.40 18.89 -2.14
N ALA A 51 0.67 19.18 -3.42
CA ALA A 51 1.59 18.39 -4.23
C ALA A 51 2.91 19.10 -4.57
N VAL A 52 2.96 20.44 -4.52
CA VAL A 52 4.10 21.22 -5.04
C VAL A 52 4.78 22.07 -3.97
N ALA A 53 4.00 22.87 -3.22
CA ALA A 53 4.54 23.84 -2.29
C ALA A 53 5.49 23.22 -1.25
N GLY A 54 6.69 23.81 -1.12
CA GLY A 54 7.70 23.36 -0.15
C GLY A 54 8.37 22.01 -0.45
N ARG A 55 8.11 21.40 -1.61
CA ARG A 55 8.64 20.07 -1.97
C ARG A 55 9.86 20.16 -2.88
N LYS A 56 10.87 19.33 -2.59
CA LYS A 56 11.98 19.10 -3.52
C LYS A 56 11.56 18.29 -4.74
N LYS A 57 10.52 17.50 -4.59
CA LYS A 57 9.94 16.66 -5.63
C LYS A 57 8.41 16.74 -5.51
N PRO A 58 7.72 17.34 -6.47
CA PRO A 58 6.26 17.37 -6.47
C PRO A 58 5.68 15.97 -6.63
N LEU A 59 4.44 15.78 -6.21
CA LEU A 59 3.63 14.63 -6.58
C LEU A 59 2.95 14.92 -7.92
N SER A 60 2.82 13.92 -8.79
CA SER A 60 1.96 14.08 -9.96
C SER A 60 0.48 14.14 -9.54
N PRO A 61 -0.43 14.67 -10.38
CA PRO A 61 -1.86 14.63 -10.08
C PRO A 61 -2.37 13.24 -9.74
N ALA A 62 -1.97 12.21 -10.50
CA ALA A 62 -2.36 10.83 -10.22
C ALA A 62 -1.77 10.29 -8.91
N GLU A 63 -0.49 10.61 -8.58
CA GLU A 63 0.09 10.27 -7.28
C GLU A 63 -0.67 10.91 -6.12
N LEU A 64 -1.03 12.19 -6.25
CA LEU A 64 -1.81 12.89 -5.23
C LEU A 64 -3.22 12.29 -5.12
N GLY A 65 -3.89 12.05 -6.24
CA GLY A 65 -5.24 11.47 -6.28
C GLY A 65 -5.28 10.09 -5.61
N CYS A 66 -4.32 9.22 -5.94
CA CYS A 66 -4.16 7.92 -5.29
C CYS A 66 -3.99 8.08 -3.77
N THR A 67 -3.06 8.91 -3.32
CA THR A 67 -2.83 9.15 -1.88
C THR A 67 -4.08 9.68 -1.18
N LEU A 68 -4.77 10.65 -1.77
CA LEU A 68 -6.00 11.23 -1.19
C LEU A 68 -7.14 10.22 -1.14
N SER A 69 -7.23 9.30 -2.10
CA SER A 69 -8.21 8.21 -2.09
C SER A 69 -8.00 7.31 -0.88
N HIS A 70 -6.78 6.87 -0.63
CA HIS A 70 -6.45 6.09 0.56
C HIS A 70 -6.71 6.87 1.85
N VAL A 71 -6.31 8.14 1.93
CA VAL A 71 -6.56 9.02 3.08
C VAL A 71 -8.07 9.14 3.36
N ASN A 72 -8.90 9.30 2.33
CA ASN A 72 -10.35 9.39 2.48
C ASN A 72 -10.98 8.08 2.96
N ALA A 73 -10.49 6.93 2.46
CA ALA A 73 -10.89 5.62 2.96
C ALA A 73 -10.56 5.45 4.46
N LEU A 74 -9.36 5.87 4.88
CA LEU A 74 -8.95 5.81 6.29
C LEU A 74 -9.76 6.75 7.19
N LYS A 75 -10.10 7.95 6.72
CA LYS A 75 -10.99 8.88 7.45
C LYS A 75 -12.38 8.28 7.67
N ASP A 76 -12.95 7.71 6.62
CA ASP A 76 -14.26 7.04 6.69
C ASP A 76 -14.22 5.79 7.60
N PHE A 77 -13.14 5.04 7.55
CA PHE A 77 -12.92 3.92 8.45
C PHE A 77 -12.91 4.36 9.92
N LEU A 78 -12.16 5.40 10.26
CA LEU A 78 -12.07 5.90 11.63
C LEU A 78 -13.39 6.49 12.14
N ALA A 79 -14.26 6.97 11.23
CA ALA A 79 -15.63 7.39 11.57
C ALA A 79 -16.60 6.20 11.82
N SER A 80 -16.18 4.96 11.51
CA SER A 80 -16.95 3.74 11.79
C SER A 80 -16.51 3.10 13.11
N ASN A 81 -17.26 2.09 13.57
CA ASN A 81 -16.91 1.28 14.75
C ASN A 81 -16.12 0.02 14.39
N GLU A 82 -15.77 -0.16 13.13
CA GLU A 82 -15.05 -1.35 12.65
C GLU A 82 -13.64 -1.42 13.24
N LYS A 83 -13.16 -2.65 13.46
CA LYS A 83 -11.85 -2.93 14.04
C LYS A 83 -10.73 -2.76 13.04
N TYR A 84 -10.98 -3.19 11.81
CA TYR A 84 -10.03 -3.17 10.70
C TYR A 84 -10.63 -2.56 9.44
N ALA A 85 -9.78 -1.93 8.63
CA ALA A 85 -10.07 -1.62 7.24
C ALA A 85 -9.29 -2.56 6.34
N CYS A 86 -9.97 -3.15 5.35
CA CYS A 86 -9.37 -3.89 4.24
C CYS A 86 -9.53 -3.07 2.97
N ILE A 87 -8.42 -2.69 2.35
CA ILE A 87 -8.39 -1.75 1.24
C ILE A 87 -7.76 -2.43 0.03
N PHE A 88 -8.43 -2.33 -1.12
CA PHE A 88 -7.99 -2.85 -2.40
C PHE A 88 -7.96 -1.73 -3.44
N GLU A 89 -7.02 -1.79 -4.38
CA GLU A 89 -7.07 -1.04 -5.64
C GLU A 89 -7.75 -1.90 -6.71
N ASP A 90 -8.30 -1.28 -7.73
CA ASP A 90 -9.13 -1.95 -8.73
C ASP A 90 -8.36 -2.84 -9.73
N ASP A 91 -7.05 -2.99 -9.53
CA ASP A 91 -6.18 -3.90 -10.26
C ASP A 91 -5.62 -5.05 -9.40
N ALA A 92 -6.12 -5.21 -8.18
CA ALA A 92 -5.76 -6.35 -7.35
C ALA A 92 -6.28 -7.66 -7.95
N ILE A 93 -5.39 -8.65 -8.08
CA ILE A 93 -5.71 -9.98 -8.63
C ILE A 93 -5.66 -11.00 -7.51
N CYS A 94 -6.77 -11.69 -7.26
CA CYS A 94 -6.82 -12.74 -6.26
C CYS A 94 -6.16 -14.01 -6.80
N LEU A 95 -5.20 -14.56 -6.05
CA LEU A 95 -4.48 -15.77 -6.47
C LEU A 95 -5.29 -17.05 -6.26
N ASN A 96 -6.03 -17.10 -5.16
CA ASN A 96 -6.87 -18.24 -4.81
C ASN A 96 -8.20 -17.74 -4.27
N THR A 97 -9.28 -18.41 -4.62
CA THR A 97 -10.60 -18.08 -4.08
C THR A 97 -10.66 -18.36 -2.57
N PHE A 98 -11.05 -17.38 -1.80
CA PHE A 98 -11.36 -17.52 -0.39
C PHE A 98 -12.46 -16.54 0.03
N ASP A 99 -13.04 -16.76 1.19
CA ASP A 99 -14.06 -15.90 1.78
C ASP A 99 -13.41 -14.70 2.47
N LEU A 100 -13.68 -13.48 1.95
CA LEU A 100 -13.15 -12.24 2.52
C LEU A 100 -13.57 -12.01 3.98
N ASN A 101 -14.72 -12.52 4.39
CA ASN A 101 -15.19 -12.37 5.78
C ASN A 101 -14.34 -13.18 6.75
N THR A 102 -13.67 -14.23 6.30
CA THR A 102 -12.76 -15.01 7.15
C THR A 102 -11.47 -14.25 7.49
N LEU A 103 -11.09 -13.24 6.69
CA LEU A 103 -9.87 -12.47 6.93
C LEU A 103 -9.88 -11.79 8.30
N GLU A 104 -11.02 -11.24 8.75
CA GLU A 104 -11.10 -10.59 10.06
C GLU A 104 -10.77 -11.56 11.19
N THR A 105 -11.42 -12.72 11.18
CA THR A 105 -11.18 -13.77 12.18
C THR A 105 -9.75 -14.27 12.13
N GLN A 106 -9.20 -14.46 10.93
CA GLN A 106 -7.81 -14.89 10.78
C GLN A 106 -6.83 -13.82 11.30
N VAL A 107 -7.05 -12.53 11.00
CA VAL A 107 -6.23 -11.43 11.52
C VAL A 107 -6.29 -11.36 13.04
N ASP A 108 -7.46 -11.60 13.66
CA ASP A 108 -7.60 -11.67 15.11
C ASP A 108 -6.78 -12.82 15.71
N GLN A 109 -6.79 -13.97 15.06
CA GLN A 109 -6.02 -15.16 15.51
C GLN A 109 -4.51 -14.98 15.41
N LEU A 110 -4.04 -14.11 14.49
CA LEU A 110 -2.61 -13.81 14.33
C LEU A 110 -2.04 -13.02 15.52
N ASN A 111 -2.87 -12.40 16.36
CA ASN A 111 -2.42 -11.56 17.49
C ASN A 111 -1.33 -10.56 17.11
N LEU A 112 -1.52 -9.84 15.98
CA LEU A 112 -0.55 -8.87 15.49
C LEU A 112 -0.35 -7.75 16.51
N ASN A 113 0.88 -7.23 16.57
CA ASN A 113 1.16 -6.05 17.39
C ASN A 113 0.30 -4.88 16.91
N PRO A 114 -0.31 -4.08 17.82
CA PRO A 114 -1.12 -2.93 17.46
C PRO A 114 -0.33 -1.91 16.62
N CYS A 115 -1.03 -1.04 15.89
CA CYS A 115 -0.47 -0.10 14.94
C CYS A 115 0.21 -0.84 13.77
N PHE A 116 -0.55 -1.71 13.10
CA PHE A 116 -0.03 -2.52 12.01
C PHE A 116 -0.59 -2.13 10.64
N PHE A 117 0.30 -2.22 9.66
CA PHE A 117 0.01 -2.28 8.23
C PHE A 117 0.30 -3.69 7.74
N PHE A 118 -0.70 -4.39 7.25
CA PHE A 118 -0.56 -5.74 6.73
C PHE A 118 -0.79 -5.76 5.23
N SER A 119 0.29 -5.77 4.46
CA SER A 119 0.27 -5.91 3.01
C SER A 119 -0.14 -7.32 2.63
N LEU A 120 -1.17 -7.46 1.82
CA LEU A 120 -1.69 -8.75 1.34
C LEU A 120 -1.08 -9.16 0.00
N GLY A 121 -0.25 -8.30 -0.59
CA GLY A 121 0.47 -8.56 -1.84
C GLY A 121 1.58 -7.55 -2.07
N GLY A 122 2.35 -7.71 -3.17
CA GLY A 122 3.49 -6.84 -3.49
C GLY A 122 4.83 -7.35 -2.99
N ILE A 123 4.87 -8.15 -1.93
CA ILE A 123 6.13 -8.71 -1.38
C ILE A 123 6.83 -9.63 -2.39
N GLN A 124 6.09 -10.29 -3.27
CA GLN A 124 6.58 -11.15 -4.35
C GLN A 124 7.22 -10.37 -5.50
N LEU A 125 6.85 -9.11 -5.70
CA LEU A 125 7.27 -8.33 -6.86
C LEU A 125 8.75 -7.98 -6.83
N LYS A 126 9.36 -7.84 -8.00
CA LYS A 126 10.80 -7.59 -8.19
C LYS A 126 11.35 -6.42 -7.36
N SER A 127 10.57 -5.35 -7.20
CA SER A 127 10.93 -4.18 -6.39
C SER A 127 11.07 -4.50 -4.90
N CYS A 128 10.33 -5.48 -4.39
CA CYS A 128 10.30 -5.89 -2.98
C CYS A 128 11.25 -7.05 -2.65
N LYS A 129 11.95 -7.64 -3.62
CA LYS A 129 12.88 -8.79 -3.42
C LYS A 129 13.93 -8.62 -2.32
N ARG A 130 14.18 -7.38 -1.89
CA ARG A 130 15.16 -7.06 -0.84
C ARG A 130 14.53 -6.85 0.54
N VAL A 131 13.23 -7.00 0.66
CA VAL A 131 12.54 -6.94 1.96
C VAL A 131 12.99 -8.13 2.81
N ARG A 132 13.16 -7.89 4.11
CA ARG A 132 13.51 -8.91 5.09
C ARG A 132 12.81 -8.64 6.40
N GLY A 133 12.63 -9.71 7.18
CA GLY A 133 11.95 -9.65 8.46
C GLY A 133 12.04 -10.98 9.19
N TYR A 134 11.03 -11.26 9.98
CA TYR A 134 10.88 -12.50 10.73
C TYR A 134 9.63 -13.22 10.20
N THR A 135 9.81 -14.45 9.78
CA THR A 135 8.71 -15.32 9.40
C THR A 135 7.87 -15.64 10.65
N LEU A 136 6.56 -15.50 10.55
CA LEU A 136 5.66 -15.94 11.61
C LEU A 136 5.36 -17.44 11.43
N ASP A 137 5.14 -18.14 12.54
CA ASP A 137 4.69 -19.53 12.53
C ASP A 137 3.27 -19.66 12.00
N GLN A 138 2.43 -18.65 12.28
CA GLN A 138 1.05 -18.59 11.80
C GLN A 138 1.02 -18.25 10.31
N LYS A 139 -0.02 -18.73 9.65
CA LYS A 139 -0.33 -18.48 8.24
C LYS A 139 -1.69 -17.83 8.09
N ILE A 140 -1.90 -17.14 6.98
CA ILE A 140 -3.20 -16.61 6.57
C ILE A 140 -3.60 -17.25 5.22
N ASN A 141 -4.76 -17.86 5.15
CA ASN A 141 -5.18 -18.68 3.99
C ASN A 141 -4.08 -19.63 3.48
N GLY A 142 -3.38 -20.29 4.41
CA GLY A 142 -2.28 -21.19 4.09
C GLY A 142 -0.96 -20.51 3.67
N THR A 143 -0.95 -19.18 3.53
CA THR A 143 0.19 -18.41 3.04
C THR A 143 1.04 -17.89 4.18
N GLN A 144 2.37 -17.93 4.01
CA GLN A 144 3.36 -17.44 4.96
C GLN A 144 3.20 -15.93 5.23
N ILE A 145 3.52 -15.51 6.45
CA ILE A 145 3.54 -14.09 6.84
C ILE A 145 4.96 -13.71 7.24
N LEU A 146 5.42 -12.57 6.74
CA LEU A 146 6.68 -11.95 7.14
C LEU A 146 6.39 -10.69 7.97
N LYS A 147 6.84 -10.63 9.23
CA LYS A 147 6.93 -9.40 10.01
C LYS A 147 8.16 -8.63 9.57
N LEU A 148 7.99 -7.49 8.92
CA LEU A 148 9.10 -6.74 8.35
C LEU A 148 10.00 -6.17 9.45
N HIS A 149 11.30 -6.27 9.24
CA HIS A 149 12.26 -5.53 10.04
C HIS A 149 12.25 -4.03 9.64
N PRO A 150 12.26 -3.08 10.58
CA PRO A 150 12.13 -1.64 10.30
C PRO A 150 13.06 -1.06 9.26
N LEU A 151 14.29 -1.57 9.14
CA LEU A 151 15.24 -1.17 8.10
C LEU A 151 14.74 -1.38 6.67
N TYR A 152 13.68 -2.17 6.49
CA TYR A 152 13.13 -2.54 5.19
C TYR A 152 11.76 -1.96 4.90
N PHE A 153 11.12 -1.19 5.82
CA PHE A 153 9.81 -0.58 5.57
C PHE A 153 9.78 0.21 4.25
N GLY A 154 10.78 1.05 4.00
CA GLY A 154 10.90 1.78 2.74
C GLY A 154 11.32 0.94 1.52
N ARG A 155 11.20 -0.38 1.60
CA ARG A 155 11.37 -1.34 0.50
C ARG A 155 10.11 -2.14 0.20
N LEU A 156 9.12 -2.06 1.06
CA LEU A 156 7.78 -2.54 0.76
C LEU A 156 7.10 -1.45 -0.08
N PHE A 157 6.84 -1.75 -1.32
CA PHE A 157 6.11 -0.91 -2.26
C PHE A 157 4.72 -1.51 -2.48
N TYR A 158 3.87 -0.71 -3.13
CA TYR A 158 2.50 -1.06 -3.50
C TYR A 158 1.51 -1.05 -2.33
N THR A 159 0.32 -0.57 -2.64
CA THR A 159 -0.81 -0.42 -1.71
C THR A 159 -2.09 -1.02 -2.27
N TYR A 160 -1.98 -1.89 -3.29
CA TYR A 160 -3.15 -2.42 -3.99
C TYR A 160 -4.00 -3.41 -3.18
N ALA A 161 -3.46 -3.99 -2.09
CA ALA A 161 -4.21 -4.85 -1.18
C ALA A 161 -3.57 -4.81 0.21
N TYR A 162 -4.29 -4.32 1.23
CA TYR A 162 -3.77 -4.29 2.60
C TYR A 162 -4.86 -4.19 3.67
N ILE A 163 -4.52 -4.55 4.90
CA ILE A 163 -5.33 -4.38 6.09
C ILE A 163 -4.60 -3.46 7.07
N VAL A 164 -5.36 -2.59 7.75
CA VAL A 164 -4.86 -1.76 8.86
C VAL A 164 -5.80 -1.80 10.05
N ASP A 165 -5.22 -1.69 11.25
CA ASP A 165 -5.98 -1.41 12.47
C ASP A 165 -6.22 0.09 12.65
N ARG A 166 -7.03 0.46 13.63
CA ARG A 166 -7.38 1.87 13.90
C ARG A 166 -6.16 2.73 14.24
N LYS A 167 -5.21 2.19 15.05
CA LYS A 167 -3.99 2.92 15.42
C LYS A 167 -3.09 3.21 14.21
N MET A 168 -2.98 2.26 13.29
CA MET A 168 -2.24 2.49 12.05
C MET A 168 -2.98 3.48 11.14
N ALA A 169 -4.31 3.41 11.05
CA ALA A 169 -5.09 4.38 10.28
C ALA A 169 -4.89 5.81 10.81
N GLU A 170 -4.93 6.02 12.11
CA GLU A 170 -4.63 7.32 12.75
C GLU A 170 -3.20 7.79 12.44
N LEU A 171 -2.23 6.88 12.54
CA LEU A 171 -0.83 7.16 12.19
C LEU A 171 -0.69 7.56 10.73
N LEU A 172 -1.35 6.85 9.82
CA LEU A 172 -1.30 7.15 8.38
C LEU A 172 -1.93 8.50 8.06
N LEU A 173 -3.05 8.87 8.70
CA LEU A 173 -3.62 10.22 8.55
C LEU A 173 -2.64 11.30 8.99
N LYS A 174 -2.01 11.14 10.15
CA LYS A 174 -0.97 12.05 10.63
C LYS A 174 0.24 12.08 9.68
N TYR A 175 0.65 10.93 9.18
CA TYR A 175 1.76 10.81 8.23
C TYR A 175 1.50 11.52 6.91
N HIS A 176 0.24 11.56 6.46
CA HIS A 176 -0.21 12.18 5.23
C HIS A 176 -0.86 13.58 5.44
N GLU A 177 -0.72 14.22 6.60
CA GLU A 177 -1.09 15.65 6.75
C GLU A 177 -0.44 16.50 5.66
N VAL A 178 0.81 16.17 5.31
CA VAL A 178 1.45 16.60 4.07
C VAL A 178 1.53 15.37 3.16
N PRO A 179 0.68 15.23 2.13
CA PRO A 179 0.59 14.03 1.32
C PRO A 179 1.95 13.56 0.80
N LYS A 180 2.23 12.28 0.88
CA LYS A 180 3.41 11.61 0.31
C LYS A 180 2.90 10.55 -0.68
N GLY A 181 3.77 9.91 -1.45
CA GLY A 181 3.34 8.73 -2.20
C GLY A 181 2.72 7.70 -1.26
N CYS A 182 1.63 7.06 -1.66
CA CYS A 182 0.85 6.16 -0.80
C CYS A 182 1.66 5.01 -0.22
N ASP A 183 2.71 4.56 -0.93
CA ASP A 183 3.65 3.50 -0.53
C ASP A 183 5.00 4.00 0.02
N HIS A 184 5.10 5.26 0.41
CA HIS A 184 6.35 5.86 0.89
C HIS A 184 6.49 5.73 2.42
N TRP A 185 7.03 4.61 2.91
CA TRP A 185 7.12 4.27 4.34
C TRP A 185 8.43 4.67 5.05
N SER A 186 9.39 5.29 4.36
CA SER A 186 10.74 5.46 4.89
C SER A 186 10.86 6.30 6.16
N GLN A 187 9.86 7.10 6.48
CA GLN A 187 9.84 8.00 7.64
C GLN A 187 8.70 7.69 8.63
N ILE A 188 7.91 6.62 8.40
CA ILE A 188 6.73 6.33 9.23
C ILE A 188 7.09 6.17 10.72
N ARG A 189 8.28 5.64 11.03
CA ARG A 189 8.76 5.45 12.40
C ARG A 189 9.20 6.74 13.10
N GLU A 190 9.38 7.83 12.38
CA GLU A 190 9.61 9.16 12.97
C GLU A 190 8.32 9.67 13.61
N TYR A 191 7.17 9.20 13.15
CA TYR A 191 5.83 9.52 13.69
C TYR A 191 5.39 8.55 14.79
N ASN A 192 5.72 7.27 14.65
CA ASN A 192 5.51 6.25 15.66
C ASN A 192 6.58 5.14 15.56
N PRO A 193 7.52 5.02 16.52
CA PRO A 193 8.54 3.96 16.52
C PRO A 193 7.95 2.55 16.69
N ASP A 194 6.74 2.43 17.26
CA ASP A 194 6.05 1.16 17.50
C ASP A 194 5.10 0.77 16.35
N SER A 195 5.29 1.36 15.17
CA SER A 195 4.59 0.92 13.97
C SER A 195 5.13 -0.41 13.47
N HIS A 196 4.22 -1.31 13.06
CA HIS A 196 4.54 -2.66 12.60
C HIS A 196 4.07 -2.86 11.16
N PHE A 197 4.89 -3.54 10.37
CA PHE A 197 4.55 -3.92 9.00
C PHE A 197 4.63 -5.43 8.85
N TYR A 198 3.59 -6.00 8.27
CA TYR A 198 3.51 -7.40 7.90
C TYR A 198 3.23 -7.52 6.41
N ALA A 199 3.65 -8.60 5.79
CA ALA A 199 3.39 -8.87 4.39
C ALA A 199 3.16 -10.34 4.12
N THR A 200 2.28 -10.62 3.18
CA THR A 200 1.96 -11.94 2.65
C THR A 200 1.67 -11.85 1.16
N PHE A 201 1.49 -12.98 0.48
CA PHE A 201 1.17 -13.04 -0.94
C PHE A 201 -0.15 -13.76 -1.17
N LEU A 202 -1.27 -13.03 -0.98
CA LEU A 202 -2.63 -13.48 -1.30
C LEU A 202 -3.15 -12.88 -2.60
N PHE A 203 -2.65 -11.69 -2.95
CA PHE A 203 -3.06 -10.94 -4.14
C PHE A 203 -1.85 -10.58 -4.99
N ASP A 204 -2.03 -10.67 -6.29
CA ASP A 204 -1.06 -10.21 -7.27
C ASP A 204 -1.48 -8.87 -7.89
N HIS A 205 -0.63 -8.33 -8.73
CA HIS A 205 -0.81 -7.08 -9.44
C HIS A 205 -0.35 -7.28 -10.89
N PRO A 206 -1.04 -6.74 -11.89
CA PRO A 206 -0.59 -6.82 -13.28
C PRO A 206 0.87 -6.39 -13.40
N GLU A 207 1.72 -7.24 -13.98
CA GLU A 207 3.10 -6.86 -14.24
C GLU A 207 3.13 -5.66 -15.18
N LEU A 208 3.85 -4.64 -14.77
CA LEU A 208 4.12 -3.48 -15.61
C LEU A 208 5.23 -3.87 -16.60
N ASP A 209 4.85 -4.57 -17.66
CA ASP A 209 5.77 -4.86 -18.74
C ASP A 209 6.19 -3.57 -19.43
N ASP A 210 7.50 -3.36 -19.57
CA ASP A 210 8.10 -2.20 -20.22
C ASP A 210 7.69 -2.07 -21.72
N ILE A 211 6.92 -2.99 -22.26
CA ILE A 211 6.75 -3.21 -23.70
C ILE A 211 5.44 -2.69 -24.27
N SER A 212 4.37 -2.55 -23.47
CA SER A 212 3.10 -2.04 -24.03
C SER A 212 2.74 -0.67 -23.45
N LEU A 213 2.64 0.34 -24.34
CA LEU A 213 2.15 1.69 -24.00
C LEU A 213 0.73 1.70 -23.40
N THR A 214 -0.02 0.61 -23.60
CA THR A 214 -1.39 0.42 -23.09
C THR A 214 -1.44 -0.08 -21.63
N SER A 215 -0.36 -0.67 -21.11
CA SER A 215 -0.29 -1.21 -19.74
C SER A 215 0.39 -0.30 -18.72
N GLN A 216 0.91 0.86 -19.15
CA GLN A 216 1.49 1.81 -18.20
C GLN A 216 0.41 2.48 -17.38
N SER A 217 0.51 2.39 -16.05
CA SER A 217 -0.40 3.12 -15.16
C SER A 217 -0.33 4.63 -15.45
N HIS A 218 -1.46 5.33 -15.33
CA HIS A 218 -1.53 6.79 -15.46
C HIS A 218 -0.45 7.50 -14.62
N ILE A 219 -0.16 6.97 -13.44
CA ILE A 219 0.88 7.47 -12.53
C ILE A 219 2.26 7.45 -13.20
N GLN A 220 2.62 6.39 -13.91
CA GLN A 220 3.93 6.29 -14.56
C GLN A 220 4.04 7.23 -15.76
N GLN A 221 2.97 7.36 -16.55
CA GLN A 221 2.92 8.28 -17.67
C GLN A 221 3.10 9.73 -17.22
N GLU A 222 2.37 10.15 -16.17
CA GLU A 222 2.51 11.49 -15.58
C GLU A 222 3.90 11.73 -14.99
N ARG A 223 4.49 10.77 -14.29
CA ARG A 223 5.87 10.89 -13.78
C ARG A 223 6.89 11.15 -14.89
N LYS A 224 6.74 10.46 -16.02
CA LYS A 224 7.60 10.67 -17.19
C LYS A 224 7.38 12.04 -17.80
N SER A 225 6.13 12.45 -18.03
CA SER A 225 5.80 13.76 -18.61
C SER A 225 6.27 14.93 -17.74
N MET A 226 6.17 14.82 -16.44
CA MET A 226 6.61 15.83 -15.48
C MET A 226 8.12 15.78 -15.16
N GLN A 227 8.88 14.88 -15.75
CA GLN A 227 10.32 14.68 -15.51
C GLN A 227 10.67 14.47 -14.03
N ILE A 228 9.76 13.84 -13.24
CA ILE A 228 9.89 13.66 -11.80
C ILE A 228 10.90 12.54 -11.42
N GLU A 229 11.80 12.16 -12.26
CA GLU A 229 12.63 10.94 -12.10
C GLU A 229 13.80 11.07 -11.13
N LYS A 230 14.18 12.26 -10.66
CA LYS A 230 15.37 12.40 -9.80
C LYS A 230 15.10 11.93 -8.37
N LYS A 231 15.66 10.78 -8.02
CA LYS A 231 15.67 10.29 -6.62
C LYS A 231 16.42 11.27 -5.72
N ILE A 232 15.76 11.73 -4.64
CA ILE A 232 16.41 12.51 -3.60
C ILE A 232 17.43 11.60 -2.90
N LYS A 233 18.71 11.88 -3.06
CA LYS A 233 19.79 11.09 -2.43
C LYS A 233 19.87 11.43 -0.93
N LYS A 234 19.73 10.42 -0.07
CA LYS A 234 20.08 10.54 1.35
C LYS A 234 21.56 10.87 1.49
N SER A 235 21.96 11.48 2.62
CA SER A 235 23.39 11.78 2.88
C SER A 235 24.25 10.50 2.77
N ILE A 236 25.50 10.65 2.37
CA ILE A 236 26.43 9.54 2.19
C ILE A 236 26.58 8.75 3.49
N LEU A 237 26.73 9.44 4.62
CA LEU A 237 26.87 8.83 5.95
C LEU A 237 25.64 8.00 6.34
N THR A 238 24.43 8.52 6.11
CA THR A 238 23.18 7.80 6.37
C THR A 238 23.06 6.55 5.50
N ARG A 239 23.46 6.65 4.23
CA ARG A 239 23.48 5.50 3.29
C ARG A 239 24.46 4.42 3.75
N TRP A 240 25.66 4.81 4.22
CA TRP A 240 26.68 3.90 4.71
C TRP A 240 26.20 3.18 5.98
N LYS A 241 25.71 3.89 6.99
CA LYS A 241 25.15 3.30 8.22
C LYS A 241 24.07 2.28 7.90
N ILE A 242 23.07 2.64 7.07
CA ILE A 242 22.01 1.73 6.67
C ILE A 242 22.55 0.53 5.88
N SER A 243 23.55 0.71 5.03
CA SER A 243 24.15 -0.37 4.24
C SER A 243 24.88 -1.38 5.12
N ILE A 244 25.64 -0.91 6.10
CA ILE A 244 26.36 -1.78 7.06
C ILE A 244 25.34 -2.56 7.90
N LEU A 245 24.35 -1.89 8.48
CA LEU A 245 23.31 -2.54 9.26
C LEU A 245 22.57 -3.60 8.41
N LYS A 246 22.21 -3.30 7.16
CA LYS A 246 21.58 -4.27 6.27
C LYS A 246 22.46 -5.48 5.94
N LYS A 247 23.78 -5.29 5.86
CA LYS A 247 24.73 -6.41 5.69
C LYS A 247 24.75 -7.30 6.93
N LEU A 248 24.83 -6.72 8.12
CA LEU A 248 24.81 -7.47 9.38
C LEU A 248 23.49 -8.25 9.56
N TYR A 249 22.35 -7.59 9.36
CA TYR A 249 21.05 -8.22 9.51
C TYR A 249 20.68 -9.20 8.39
N LYS A 250 21.42 -9.21 7.27
CA LYS A 250 21.12 -10.09 6.14
C LYS A 250 21.13 -11.58 6.51
N PHE A 251 21.95 -11.97 7.47
CA PHE A 251 22.11 -13.35 7.92
C PHE A 251 21.17 -13.72 9.09
N LEU A 252 20.57 -12.72 9.73
CA LEU A 252 19.68 -12.89 10.89
C LEU A 252 18.20 -12.76 10.53
N LEU A 253 17.89 -12.29 9.33
CA LEU A 253 16.54 -12.00 8.89
C LEU A 253 16.15 -12.85 7.70
N ASP A 254 14.93 -13.37 7.77
CA ASP A 254 14.32 -14.14 6.70
C ASP A 254 14.04 -13.27 5.48
N LYS A 255 13.95 -13.93 4.35
CA LYS A 255 13.42 -13.41 3.11
C LYS A 255 12.09 -14.09 2.86
N TYR A 256 11.12 -13.35 2.35
CA TYR A 256 9.88 -13.96 1.91
C TYR A 256 10.18 -14.97 0.79
N SER A 257 9.73 -16.20 0.95
CA SER A 257 9.76 -17.23 -0.08
C SER A 257 8.36 -17.40 -0.64
N VAL A 258 8.29 -17.27 -1.95
CA VAL A 258 7.05 -17.47 -2.73
C VAL A 258 6.86 -18.96 -2.98
#